data_ceb34f94c1d595e9f63ec4669f9e6fec
#
_entry.id   ceb34f94c1d595e9f63ec4669f9e6fec
#
_cell.length_a   1.000
_cell.length_b   1.000
_cell.length_c   1.000
_cell.angle_alpha   90.00
_cell.angle_beta   90.00
_cell.angle_gamma   90.00
#
_symmetry.space_group_name_H-M   'P 1'
#
loop_
_entity.id
_entity.type
_entity.pdbx_description
1 polymer ?
#
loop_
_entity_poly.entity_id
_entity_poly.type
_entity_poly.pdbx_seq_one_letter_code
_entity_poly.pdbx_strand_id
1 'polypeptide(L)'
;MKLLKKILMASLCSLMVLSTSMTSFAGVIGKSSSKYPKVVMGAPADADTYLNGAEIHMLTSSTKSQMMSFVIKTKNGKIIVVDGGLPEDEPHLVETIKSFGNEVSAWILSHPHSDHGGAFTKLAENGFEGLQIDAFYYNIREQAWYD
;
A
#
# COMPACT_ATOMS: atom_id res chain seq x y z
N MET A 1 -33.95 21.90 -43.17
CA MET A 1 -32.89 22.34 -42.22
C MET A 1 -32.98 21.76 -40.81
N LYS A 2 -34.14 21.52 -40.23
CA LYS A 2 -34.28 20.98 -38.86
C LYS A 2 -33.90 19.48 -38.71
N LEU A 3 -34.08 18.68 -39.76
CA LEU A 3 -33.80 17.25 -39.74
C LEU A 3 -32.28 16.95 -39.84
N LEU A 4 -31.55 17.73 -40.64
CA LEU A 4 -30.11 17.59 -40.81
C LEU A 4 -29.33 17.91 -39.52
N LYS A 5 -29.82 18.89 -38.71
CA LYS A 5 -29.20 19.22 -37.40
C LYS A 5 -29.39 18.12 -36.36
N LYS A 6 -30.49 17.36 -36.41
CA LYS A 6 -30.75 16.24 -35.50
C LYS A 6 -29.87 15.02 -35.80
N ILE A 7 -29.61 14.76 -37.08
CA ILE A 7 -28.73 13.65 -37.50
C ILE A 7 -27.27 13.97 -37.16
N LEU A 8 -26.84 15.23 -37.32
CA LEU A 8 -25.49 15.66 -36.98
C LEU A 8 -25.22 15.61 -35.46
N MET A 9 -26.21 15.96 -34.64
CA MET A 9 -26.10 15.88 -33.17
C MET A 9 -26.08 14.41 -32.68
N ALA A 10 -26.85 13.52 -33.28
CA ALA A 10 -26.87 12.11 -32.95
C ALA A 10 -25.54 11.43 -33.32
N SER A 11 -24.91 11.82 -34.44
CA SER A 11 -23.61 11.31 -34.87
C SER A 11 -22.47 11.80 -33.98
N LEU A 12 -22.53 13.04 -33.47
CA LEU A 12 -21.50 13.57 -32.54
C LEU A 12 -21.57 12.91 -31.16
N CYS A 13 -22.80 12.63 -30.66
CA CYS A 13 -22.95 11.90 -29.39
C CYS A 13 -22.45 10.45 -29.50
N SER A 14 -22.64 9.78 -30.64
CA SER A 14 -22.19 8.40 -30.83
C SER A 14 -20.64 8.29 -30.92
N LEU A 15 -19.97 9.35 -31.38
CA LEU A 15 -18.48 9.37 -31.46
C LEU A 15 -17.84 9.70 -30.12
N MET A 16 -18.52 10.36 -29.18
CA MET A 16 -18.01 10.66 -27.85
C MET A 16 -18.09 9.48 -26.89
N VAL A 17 -18.95 8.50 -27.13
CA VAL A 17 -19.11 7.33 -26.24
C VAL A 17 -18.06 6.23 -26.54
N LEU A 18 -17.42 6.24 -27.73
CA LEU A 18 -16.37 5.27 -28.07
C LEU A 18 -14.95 5.69 -27.67
N SER A 19 -14.74 6.90 -27.17
CA SER A 19 -13.40 7.39 -26.78
C SER A 19 -13.09 7.30 -25.28
N THR A 20 -14.02 6.83 -24.44
CA THR A 20 -13.83 6.78 -22.99
C THR A 20 -13.47 5.41 -22.45
N SER A 21 -13.33 4.37 -23.29
CA SER A 21 -13.06 3.02 -22.80
C SER A 21 -11.62 2.53 -23.01
N MET A 22 -10.68 3.39 -23.40
CA MET A 22 -9.28 3.00 -23.59
C MET A 22 -8.25 3.82 -22.79
N THR A 23 -8.63 4.52 -21.76
CA THR A 23 -7.69 5.35 -20.98
C THR A 23 -7.42 4.85 -19.56
N SER A 24 -7.74 3.62 -19.22
CA SER A 24 -7.53 3.14 -17.86
C SER A 24 -6.35 2.18 -17.68
N PHE A 25 -5.44 2.05 -18.64
CA PHE A 25 -4.26 1.19 -18.47
C PHE A 25 -2.91 1.92 -18.56
N ALA A 26 -2.90 3.23 -18.64
CA ALA A 26 -1.68 4.04 -18.67
C ALA A 26 -1.64 4.99 -17.47
N GLY A 27 -1.75 4.50 -16.31
CA GLY A 27 -1.63 5.34 -15.14
C GLY A 27 -1.28 4.48 -13.98
N VAL A 28 -0.21 4.51 -13.62
CA VAL A 28 0.51 4.99 -12.48
C VAL A 28 1.86 4.28 -12.44
N ILE A 29 2.66 4.47 -13.46
CA ILE A 29 4.09 4.49 -13.20
C ILE A 29 4.38 5.97 -12.90
N GLY A 30 3.88 6.47 -11.79
CA GLY A 30 4.39 7.69 -11.21
C GLY A 30 5.87 7.44 -10.93
N LYS A 31 6.75 8.29 -11.46
CA LYS A 31 8.15 8.29 -11.04
C LYS A 31 8.12 8.55 -9.54
N SER A 32 8.22 7.47 -8.75
CA SER A 32 8.41 7.59 -7.31
C SER A 32 9.72 8.33 -7.12
N SER A 33 9.67 9.47 -6.46
CA SER A 33 10.85 10.16 -5.96
C SER A 33 11.48 9.42 -4.77
N SER A 34 10.86 8.34 -4.33
CA SER A 34 11.36 7.48 -3.27
C SER A 34 12.61 6.73 -3.72
N LYS A 35 13.57 6.64 -2.84
CA LYS A 35 14.78 5.82 -2.97
C LYS A 35 14.47 4.34 -3.22
N TYR A 36 13.29 3.90 -2.83
CA TYR A 36 12.84 2.52 -2.90
C TYR A 36 11.80 2.32 -4.02
N PRO A 37 11.88 1.23 -4.79
CA PRO A 37 10.88 0.94 -5.81
C PRO A 37 9.52 0.72 -5.15
N LYS A 38 8.55 1.53 -5.53
CA LYS A 38 7.17 1.33 -5.11
C LYS A 38 6.52 0.33 -6.04
N VAL A 39 6.31 -0.90 -5.58
CA VAL A 39 5.48 -1.87 -6.30
C VAL A 39 4.02 -1.56 -6.00
N VAL A 40 3.42 -0.74 -6.85
CA VAL A 40 1.97 -0.64 -6.87
C VAL A 40 1.48 -1.83 -7.69
N MET A 41 0.93 -2.84 -7.05
CA MET A 41 0.17 -3.86 -7.74
C MET A 41 -1.01 -3.17 -8.39
N GLY A 42 -1.03 -3.13 -9.72
CA GLY A 42 -2.17 -2.61 -10.46
C GLY A 42 -3.42 -3.38 -10.04
N ALA A 43 -4.32 -2.72 -9.35
CA ALA A 43 -5.58 -3.30 -8.99
C ALA A 43 -6.35 -3.59 -10.29
N PRO A 44 -7.03 -4.74 -10.41
CA PRO A 44 -7.97 -4.97 -11.52
C PRO A 44 -8.98 -3.83 -11.59
N ALA A 45 -9.58 -3.59 -12.76
CA ALA A 45 -10.51 -2.48 -12.98
C ALA A 45 -11.70 -2.43 -12.01
N ASP A 46 -11.96 -3.52 -11.31
CA ASP A 46 -12.99 -3.71 -10.29
C ASP A 46 -12.44 -3.71 -8.85
N ALA A 47 -11.16 -3.36 -8.67
CA ALA A 47 -10.52 -3.36 -7.34
C ALA A 47 -11.22 -2.44 -6.35
N ASP A 48 -11.81 -1.35 -6.80
CA ASP A 48 -12.64 -0.48 -5.96
C ASP A 48 -13.81 -1.24 -5.32
N THR A 49 -14.28 -2.31 -5.95
CA THR A 49 -15.33 -3.17 -5.43
C THR A 49 -14.83 -4.05 -4.28
N TYR A 50 -13.60 -4.57 -4.38
CA TYR A 50 -13.03 -5.49 -3.38
C TYR A 50 -12.29 -4.76 -2.27
N LEU A 51 -11.50 -3.75 -2.61
CA LEU A 51 -10.70 -3.01 -1.63
C LEU A 51 -11.47 -1.85 -1.00
N ASN A 52 -12.64 -1.49 -1.55
CA ASN A 52 -13.47 -0.40 -1.06
C ASN A 52 -12.67 0.90 -0.82
N GLY A 53 -11.74 1.21 -1.72
CA GLY A 53 -10.86 2.37 -1.63
C GLY A 53 -9.71 2.24 -0.63
N ALA A 54 -9.39 1.04 -0.16
CA ALA A 54 -8.16 0.79 0.58
C ALA A 54 -6.97 0.64 -0.38
N GLU A 55 -5.79 1.05 0.09
CA GLU A 55 -4.51 0.88 -0.60
C GLU A 55 -3.66 -0.14 0.16
N ILE A 56 -3.08 -1.12 -0.54
CA ILE A 56 -2.17 -2.11 0.04
C ILE A 56 -0.80 -1.93 -0.58
N HIS A 57 0.18 -1.63 0.24
CA HIS A 57 1.57 -1.48 -0.15
C HIS A 57 2.38 -2.65 0.40
N MET A 58 2.79 -3.56 -0.46
CA MET A 58 3.78 -4.56 -0.14
C MET A 58 5.16 -3.94 -0.31
N LEU A 59 5.97 -3.95 0.75
CA LEU A 59 7.30 -3.39 0.72
C LEU A 59 8.28 -4.41 0.11
N THR A 60 9.29 -3.88 -0.58
CA THR A 60 10.43 -4.68 -1.04
C THR A 60 11.59 -4.52 -0.08
N SER A 61 12.37 -5.58 0.14
CA SER A 61 13.56 -5.50 0.97
C SER A 61 14.57 -4.49 0.40
N SER A 62 15.18 -3.73 1.29
CA SER A 62 16.33 -2.87 0.99
C SER A 62 17.61 -3.69 0.80
N THR A 63 17.58 -4.96 1.17
CA THR A 63 18.67 -5.93 1.01
C THR A 63 18.39 -6.91 -0.14
N LYS A 64 19.28 -7.90 -0.32
CA LYS A 64 19.05 -9.03 -1.24
C LYS A 64 18.36 -10.22 -0.59
N SER A 65 17.90 -10.06 0.66
CA SER A 65 17.23 -11.11 1.41
C SER A 65 15.72 -11.05 1.22
N GLN A 66 15.05 -12.13 1.60
CA GLN A 66 13.61 -12.17 1.68
C GLN A 66 13.11 -11.38 2.90
N MET A 67 11.93 -10.80 2.79
CA MET A 67 11.23 -10.16 3.90
C MET A 67 9.72 -10.10 3.63
N MET A 68 8.93 -9.89 4.65
CA MET A 68 7.51 -9.60 4.52
C MET A 68 7.13 -8.33 5.28
N SER A 69 6.48 -7.41 4.58
CA SER A 69 5.92 -6.20 5.18
C SER A 69 4.82 -5.63 4.29
N PHE A 70 3.69 -5.29 4.90
CA PHE A 70 2.60 -4.60 4.24
C PHE A 70 2.20 -3.37 5.03
N VAL A 71 1.98 -2.27 4.34
CA VAL A 71 1.33 -1.07 4.87
C VAL A 71 0.01 -0.90 4.14
N ILE A 72 -1.08 -0.92 4.89
CA ILE A 72 -2.44 -0.84 4.39
C ILE A 72 -3.04 0.48 4.85
N LYS A 73 -3.46 1.31 3.89
CA LYS A 73 -4.24 2.50 4.17
C LYS A 73 -5.70 2.24 3.83
N THR A 74 -6.56 2.32 4.81
CA THR A 74 -8.00 2.15 4.60
C THR A 74 -8.62 3.38 3.94
N LYS A 75 -9.80 3.24 3.35
CA LYS A 75 -10.57 4.36 2.80
C LYS A 75 -10.74 5.53 3.78
N ASN A 76 -10.84 5.23 5.06
CA ASN A 76 -11.02 6.25 6.11
C ASN A 76 -9.68 6.78 6.66
N GLY A 77 -8.58 6.52 5.97
CA GLY A 77 -7.26 7.00 6.34
C GLY A 77 -6.58 6.27 7.50
N LYS A 78 -7.16 5.18 8.01
CA LYS A 78 -6.50 4.37 9.05
C LYS A 78 -5.36 3.56 8.45
N ILE A 79 -4.25 3.47 9.18
CA ILE A 79 -3.05 2.75 8.77
C ILE A 79 -2.98 1.44 9.55
N ILE A 80 -2.81 0.34 8.82
CA ILE A 80 -2.57 -0.99 9.38
C ILE A 80 -1.23 -1.47 8.84
N VAL A 81 -0.35 -1.95 9.70
CA VAL A 81 0.93 -2.54 9.32
C VAL A 81 0.89 -4.03 9.62
N VAL A 82 1.34 -4.85 8.67
CA VAL A 82 1.50 -6.29 8.86
C VAL A 82 2.96 -6.63 8.66
N ASP A 83 3.57 -7.18 9.69
CA ASP A 83 5.01 -7.41 9.79
C ASP A 83 5.84 -6.13 9.60
N GLY A 84 7.10 -6.22 9.26
CA GLY A 84 7.93 -5.03 9.11
C GLY A 84 9.16 -5.26 8.25
N GLY A 85 9.53 -6.53 8.03
CA GLY A 85 10.75 -6.88 7.33
C GLY A 85 11.96 -6.97 8.24
N LEU A 86 13.14 -6.99 7.62
CA LEU A 86 14.44 -7.04 8.28
C LEU A 86 14.76 -5.73 9.02
N PRO A 87 15.69 -5.70 9.96
CA PRO A 87 16.12 -4.46 10.62
C PRO A 87 16.58 -3.37 9.63
N GLU A 88 17.19 -3.76 8.51
CA GLU A 88 17.63 -2.85 7.46
C GLU A 88 16.48 -2.21 6.67
N ASP A 89 15.30 -2.82 6.71
CA ASP A 89 14.11 -2.33 6.01
C ASP A 89 13.36 -1.25 6.81
N GLU A 90 13.72 -1.03 8.08
CA GLU A 90 13.07 -0.07 8.98
C GLU A 90 12.95 1.34 8.38
N PRO A 91 13.98 1.95 7.76
CA PRO A 91 13.84 3.29 7.20
C PRO A 91 12.82 3.36 6.05
N HIS A 92 12.75 2.31 5.22
CA HIS A 92 11.77 2.22 4.14
C HIS A 92 10.34 2.07 4.68
N LEU A 93 10.18 1.24 5.70
CA LEU A 93 8.90 1.04 6.39
C LEU A 93 8.39 2.34 7.01
N VAL A 94 9.25 3.04 7.76
CA VAL A 94 8.93 4.32 8.40
C VAL A 94 8.58 5.39 7.37
N GLU A 95 9.36 5.52 6.29
CA GLU A 95 9.06 6.45 5.18
C GLU A 95 7.68 6.15 4.58
N THR A 96 7.37 4.88 4.36
CA THR A 96 6.08 4.47 3.79
C THR A 96 4.92 4.80 4.75
N ILE A 97 5.04 4.47 6.03
CA ILE A 97 4.01 4.80 7.03
C ILE A 97 3.81 6.31 7.09
N LYS A 98 4.89 7.09 7.22
CA LYS A 98 4.83 8.56 7.32
C LYS A 98 4.24 9.22 6.08
N SER A 99 4.31 8.58 4.91
CA SER A 99 3.65 9.09 3.70
C SER A 99 2.12 9.07 3.79
N PHE A 100 1.55 8.27 4.69
CA PHE A 100 0.11 8.17 4.96
C PHE A 100 -0.32 8.87 6.25
N GLY A 101 0.63 9.15 7.15
CA GLY A 101 0.41 9.75 8.46
C GLY A 101 1.32 9.10 9.51
N ASN A 102 1.18 9.53 10.76
CA ASN A 102 2.01 9.02 11.85
C ASN A 102 1.24 8.10 12.82
N GLU A 103 -0.06 7.91 12.59
CA GLU A 103 -0.95 7.15 13.46
C GLU A 103 -1.22 5.76 12.86
N VAL A 104 -0.58 4.73 13.41
CA VAL A 104 -0.79 3.33 13.05
C VAL A 104 -1.89 2.76 13.93
N SER A 105 -3.07 2.54 13.36
CA SER A 105 -4.23 2.04 14.10
C SER A 105 -4.08 0.59 14.54
N ALA A 106 -3.33 -0.21 13.80
CA ALA A 106 -3.00 -1.57 14.19
C ALA A 106 -1.67 -1.98 13.59
N TRP A 107 -0.82 -2.60 14.39
CA TRP A 107 0.37 -3.32 13.92
C TRP A 107 0.21 -4.79 14.24
N ILE A 108 0.31 -5.64 13.23
CA ILE A 108 0.12 -7.09 13.33
C ILE A 108 1.45 -7.76 13.02
N LEU A 109 2.03 -8.44 14.00
CA LEU A 109 3.21 -9.26 13.82
C LEU A 109 2.78 -10.73 13.69
N SER A 110 2.96 -11.30 12.51
CA SER A 110 2.57 -12.68 12.22
C SER A 110 3.39 -13.66 13.04
N HIS A 111 4.69 -13.44 13.13
CA HIS A 111 5.63 -14.20 13.96
C HIS A 111 6.97 -13.43 14.11
N PRO A 112 7.81 -13.77 15.09
CA PRO A 112 8.94 -12.95 15.48
C PRO A 112 10.26 -13.25 14.73
N HIS A 113 10.22 -13.89 13.56
CA HIS A 113 11.42 -14.03 12.74
C HIS A 113 11.93 -12.67 12.26
N SER A 114 13.23 -12.56 12.07
CA SER A 114 13.90 -11.31 11.74
C SER A 114 13.40 -10.67 10.44
N ASP A 115 13.05 -11.47 9.46
CA ASP A 115 12.49 -11.03 8.16
C ASP A 115 11.02 -10.58 8.23
N HIS A 116 10.40 -10.66 9.41
CA HIS A 116 9.05 -10.18 9.70
C HIS A 116 9.05 -9.10 10.80
N GLY A 117 9.71 -9.36 11.93
CA GLY A 117 9.70 -8.50 13.11
C GLY A 117 10.93 -7.60 13.27
N GLY A 118 11.95 -7.76 12.45
CA GLY A 118 13.22 -7.09 12.62
C GLY A 118 13.15 -5.57 12.58
N ALA A 119 12.45 -5.02 11.60
CA ALA A 119 12.27 -3.58 11.49
C ALA A 119 11.42 -3.02 12.65
N PHE A 120 10.38 -3.75 13.10
CA PHE A 120 9.62 -3.35 14.28
C PHE A 120 10.49 -3.29 15.54
N THR A 121 11.31 -4.32 15.77
CA THR A 121 12.22 -4.36 16.93
C THR A 121 13.18 -3.18 16.91
N LYS A 122 13.82 -2.92 15.76
CA LYS A 122 14.73 -1.78 15.61
C LYS A 122 14.01 -0.44 15.80
N LEU A 123 12.80 -0.30 15.28
CA LEU A 123 11.97 0.89 15.45
C LEU A 123 11.61 1.12 16.94
N ALA A 124 11.28 0.04 17.66
CA ALA A 124 11.00 0.11 19.09
C ALA A 124 12.24 0.55 19.89
N GLU A 125 13.43 0.04 19.56
CA GLU A 125 14.71 0.45 20.16
C GLU A 125 15.00 1.95 19.91
N ASN A 126 14.57 2.50 18.77
CA ASN A 126 14.72 3.91 18.38
C ASN A 126 13.56 4.80 18.87
N GLY A 127 12.68 4.33 19.75
CA GLY A 127 11.57 5.11 20.30
C GLY A 127 10.48 5.45 19.28
N PHE A 128 10.25 4.54 18.32
CA PHE A 128 9.21 4.62 17.28
C PHE A 128 9.30 5.81 16.34
N GLU A 129 10.33 6.62 16.39
CA GLU A 129 10.57 7.77 15.48
C GLU A 129 9.39 8.72 15.29
N GLY A 130 8.58 8.90 16.33
CA GLY A 130 7.39 9.76 16.32
C GLY A 130 6.14 9.12 15.73
N LEU A 131 6.16 7.81 15.44
CA LEU A 131 4.95 7.06 15.13
C LEU A 131 4.15 6.81 16.41
N GLN A 132 2.83 6.87 16.29
CA GLN A 132 1.88 6.48 17.32
C GLN A 132 1.24 5.17 16.92
N ILE A 133 1.28 4.17 17.80
CA ILE A 133 0.70 2.85 17.54
C ILE A 133 -0.44 2.63 18.52
N ASP A 134 -1.67 2.59 18.02
CA ASP A 134 -2.87 2.44 18.84
C ASP A 134 -3.02 1.01 19.37
N ALA A 135 -2.70 0.00 18.55
CA ALA A 135 -2.81 -1.39 18.92
C ALA A 135 -1.70 -2.23 18.29
N PHE A 136 -1.16 -3.16 19.06
CA PHE A 136 -0.16 -4.13 18.62
C PHE A 136 -0.69 -5.56 18.84
N TYR A 137 -0.73 -6.33 17.76
CA TYR A 137 -1.17 -7.73 17.75
C TYR A 137 -0.01 -8.63 17.41
N TYR A 138 0.23 -9.63 18.23
CA TYR A 138 1.35 -10.56 18.05
C TYR A 138 1.00 -11.95 18.56
N ASN A 139 1.70 -12.94 18.03
CA ASN A 139 1.60 -14.32 18.47
C ASN A 139 2.93 -14.73 19.14
N ILE A 140 2.96 -14.74 20.47
CA ILE A 140 4.12 -15.25 21.22
C ILE A 140 4.03 -16.78 21.24
N ARG A 141 5.14 -17.42 20.86
CA ARG A 141 5.35 -18.85 21.00
C ARG A 141 6.07 -19.15 22.30
N GLU A 142 6.06 -20.42 22.71
CA GLU A 142 6.86 -20.89 23.82
C GLU A 142 8.36 -20.72 23.53
N GLN A 143 9.19 -20.55 24.57
CA GLN A 143 10.63 -20.31 24.43
C GLN A 143 11.32 -21.34 23.54
N ALA A 144 10.94 -22.61 23.65
CA ALA A 144 11.49 -23.70 22.83
C ALA A 144 11.28 -23.52 21.30
N TRP A 145 10.45 -22.58 20.89
CA TRP A 145 10.27 -22.26 19.47
C TRP A 145 11.34 -21.31 18.95
N TYR A 146 12.01 -20.58 19.84
CA TYR A 146 13.05 -19.60 19.50
C TYR A 146 14.48 -20.18 19.60
N ASP A 147 14.64 -21.31 20.29
CA ASP A 147 15.90 -22.02 20.49
C ASP A 147 16.19 -22.99 19.31
#